data_bb02cdee9b7d2165eeedc7b8f098a80a
#
_entry.id   bb02cdee9b7d2165eeedc7b8f098a80a
#
_cell.length_a   1.000
_cell.length_b   1.000
_cell.length_c   1.000
_cell.angle_alpha   90.00
_cell.angle_beta   90.00
_cell.angle_gamma   90.00
#
_symmetry.space_group_name_H-M   'P 1'
#
loop_
_entity.id
_entity.type
_entity.pdbx_description
1 polymer ?
#
loop_
_entity_poly.entity_id
_entity_poly.type
_entity_poly.pdbx_seq_one_letter_code
_entity_poly.pdbx_strand_id
1 'polypeptide(L)'
;MNEITKLDPQCIWKNFYALTQVPRPSGHLEKIQQFLLDFGKQVGVEAFKDPAENIVFRKPATPGMENRKGVILQAHMDMVPQKTPDSPHNFETDAIQPWIDGEWVKATNTTLGADNGLGVAAIMAVMEDKSLVHGPVEALITADEETHMVGVNNLPSGELHGDILLNLDTELWGEFVIGSAGGVDVTATLDYQEVDTDPTDAAVKVTLQGLRGGHSGLEIQEGRGNANKMMVRFVREAIEETEARLASWHGGNMRNAIPFKAEVVLTLPKENVEALKELAADWLTDFQEEYAPIEKNIQLTVEEVATPAKQVPVELQDNLINVIYACHNGVFRMIPHYLDVVETSSNLAIIDIAEGKTAMKILVRSSREDMKENLVKTLESCFNMAGMKVEATGDYTGWDPNPDSEILGLLLKEYKELFGKDGVVQVVHAGLECSVILGKYPHLDVVSLGPTLESPHTTTERALISTVEPFWQLLKKTLADIPEK
;
A
#
# COMPACT_ATOMS: atom_id res chain seq x y z
N MET A 1 -1.60 -36.73 -5.95
CA MET A 1 -0.61 -35.69 -5.58
C MET A 1 -0.79 -34.57 -6.57
N ASN A 2 -0.95 -33.33 -6.14
CA ASN A 2 -1.18 -32.21 -7.05
C ASN A 2 0.07 -31.97 -7.92
N GLU A 3 -0.10 -31.55 -9.18
CA GLU A 3 1.02 -31.39 -10.13
C GLU A 3 2.01 -30.31 -9.68
N ILE A 4 1.58 -29.28 -8.94
CA ILE A 4 2.49 -28.23 -8.45
C ILE A 4 3.58 -28.79 -7.51
N THR A 5 3.35 -29.91 -6.81
CA THR A 5 4.35 -30.54 -5.93
C THR A 5 5.51 -31.20 -6.68
N LYS A 6 5.42 -31.26 -8.02
CA LYS A 6 6.47 -31.80 -8.89
C LYS A 6 7.35 -30.69 -9.49
N LEU A 7 6.97 -29.44 -9.32
CA LEU A 7 7.74 -28.28 -9.79
C LEU A 7 9.04 -28.15 -9.01
N ASP A 8 10.07 -27.59 -9.63
CA ASP A 8 11.33 -27.28 -8.98
C ASP A 8 11.35 -25.82 -8.49
N PRO A 9 11.88 -25.55 -7.28
CA PRO A 9 12.43 -26.52 -6.30
C PRO A 9 11.30 -27.21 -5.52
N GLN A 10 11.33 -28.55 -5.50
CA GLN A 10 10.24 -29.32 -4.89
C GLN A 10 10.01 -29.01 -3.41
N CYS A 11 11.06 -28.62 -2.66
CA CYS A 11 10.93 -28.24 -1.24
C CYS A 11 9.96 -27.05 -1.10
N ILE A 12 10.09 -26.00 -1.88
CA ILE A 12 9.19 -24.85 -1.80
C ILE A 12 7.79 -25.22 -2.28
N TRP A 13 7.65 -25.84 -3.47
CA TRP A 13 6.33 -26.13 -4.02
C TRP A 13 5.53 -27.15 -3.21
N LYS A 14 6.18 -28.11 -2.53
CA LYS A 14 5.51 -29.03 -1.60
C LYS A 14 5.02 -28.30 -0.36
N ASN A 15 5.85 -27.43 0.21
CA ASN A 15 5.47 -26.63 1.36
C ASN A 15 4.36 -25.63 1.00
N PHE A 16 4.45 -24.97 -0.14
CA PHE A 16 3.40 -24.08 -0.63
C PHE A 16 2.08 -24.84 -0.83
N TYR A 17 2.10 -26.03 -1.45
CA TYR A 17 0.90 -26.84 -1.56
C TYR A 17 0.33 -27.20 -0.19
N ALA A 18 1.16 -27.58 0.76
CA ALA A 18 0.70 -27.88 2.11
C ALA A 18 0.01 -26.65 2.78
N LEU A 19 0.56 -25.46 2.60
CA LEU A 19 -0.05 -24.21 3.06
C LEU A 19 -1.41 -23.95 2.40
N THR A 20 -1.56 -24.20 1.10
CA THR A 20 -2.85 -24.03 0.41
C THR A 20 -3.94 -24.97 0.92
N GLN A 21 -3.58 -26.05 1.60
CA GLN A 21 -4.55 -26.98 2.21
C GLN A 21 -5.02 -26.55 3.61
N VAL A 22 -4.43 -25.51 4.17
CA VAL A 22 -4.77 -24.95 5.48
C VAL A 22 -5.45 -23.60 5.31
N PRO A 23 -6.72 -23.45 5.70
CA PRO A 23 -7.39 -22.16 5.73
C PRO A 23 -6.64 -21.12 6.57
N ARG A 24 -6.37 -19.95 5.96
CA ARG A 24 -5.60 -18.87 6.58
C ARG A 24 -6.03 -17.46 6.14
N PRO A 25 -7.34 -17.18 5.98
CA PRO A 25 -7.76 -15.82 5.66
C PRO A 25 -7.44 -14.88 6.82
N SER A 26 -7.08 -13.63 6.52
CA SER A 26 -6.83 -12.60 7.53
C SER A 26 -7.95 -12.56 8.58
N GLY A 27 -7.58 -12.45 9.85
CA GLY A 27 -8.49 -12.50 11.00
C GLY A 27 -8.88 -13.91 11.49
N HIS A 28 -8.46 -15.01 10.81
CA HIS A 28 -8.78 -16.39 11.19
C HIS A 28 -7.55 -17.30 11.03
N LEU A 29 -6.58 -17.14 11.93
CA LEU A 29 -5.23 -17.70 11.79
C LEU A 29 -4.95 -18.95 12.63
N GLU A 30 -5.87 -19.38 13.48
CA GLU A 30 -5.62 -20.47 14.44
C GLU A 30 -5.15 -21.77 13.76
N LYS A 31 -5.72 -22.07 12.58
CA LYS A 31 -5.38 -23.31 11.84
C LYS A 31 -3.96 -23.25 11.28
N ILE A 32 -3.57 -22.14 10.67
CA ILE A 32 -2.22 -21.98 10.10
C ILE A 32 -1.17 -21.86 11.22
N GLN A 33 -1.47 -21.18 12.31
CA GLN A 33 -0.59 -21.11 13.48
C GLN A 33 -0.31 -22.50 14.03
N GLN A 34 -1.36 -23.32 14.22
CA GLN A 34 -1.18 -24.71 14.70
C GLN A 34 -0.38 -25.56 13.70
N PHE A 35 -0.66 -25.42 12.39
CA PHE A 35 0.06 -26.10 11.34
C PHE A 35 1.58 -25.78 11.39
N LEU A 36 1.95 -24.52 11.52
CA LEU A 36 3.33 -24.08 11.59
C LEU A 36 4.04 -24.56 12.87
N LEU A 37 3.36 -24.54 14.02
CA LEU A 37 3.88 -25.09 15.27
C LEU A 37 4.13 -26.61 15.20
N ASP A 38 3.22 -27.34 14.57
CA ASP A 38 3.35 -28.79 14.37
C ASP A 38 4.43 -29.13 13.35
N PHE A 39 4.58 -28.28 12.30
CA PHE A 39 5.71 -28.38 11.36
C PHE A 39 7.05 -28.25 12.09
N GLY A 40 7.23 -27.25 12.97
CA GLY A 40 8.45 -27.07 13.76
C GLY A 40 8.81 -28.33 14.56
N LYS A 41 7.82 -28.91 15.24
CA LYS A 41 7.99 -30.17 15.97
C LYS A 41 8.41 -31.33 15.05
N GLN A 42 7.78 -31.43 13.87
CA GLN A 42 8.06 -32.50 12.89
C GLN A 42 9.50 -32.44 12.38
N VAL A 43 10.02 -31.24 12.09
CA VAL A 43 11.38 -31.08 11.54
C VAL A 43 12.45 -30.97 12.63
N GLY A 44 12.03 -30.84 13.90
CA GLY A 44 12.92 -30.77 15.07
C GLY A 44 13.56 -29.40 15.26
N VAL A 45 12.86 -28.33 14.86
CA VAL A 45 13.27 -26.94 15.03
C VAL A 45 12.39 -26.29 16.10
N GLU A 46 12.97 -25.45 16.95
CA GLU A 46 12.22 -24.69 17.95
C GLU A 46 11.18 -23.81 17.22
N ALA A 47 9.92 -23.90 17.66
CA ALA A 47 8.84 -23.09 17.15
C ALA A 47 7.88 -22.71 18.28
N PHE A 48 7.49 -21.44 18.35
CA PHE A 48 6.54 -20.95 19.34
C PHE A 48 5.71 -19.79 18.79
N LYS A 49 4.58 -19.55 19.43
CA LYS A 49 3.72 -18.41 19.19
C LYS A 49 4.08 -17.29 20.17
N ASP A 50 4.38 -16.10 19.66
CA ASP A 50 4.66 -14.93 20.49
C ASP A 50 3.36 -14.30 21.03
N PRO A 51 3.44 -13.31 21.95
CA PRO A 51 2.26 -12.62 22.48
C PRO A 51 1.46 -11.83 21.42
N ALA A 52 2.05 -11.51 20.28
CA ALA A 52 1.40 -10.83 19.17
C ALA A 52 0.81 -11.81 18.13
N GLU A 53 0.77 -13.11 18.48
CA GLU A 53 0.25 -14.20 17.65
C GLU A 53 1.08 -14.53 16.41
N ASN A 54 2.29 -13.99 16.27
CA ASN A 54 3.26 -14.41 15.26
C ASN A 54 3.82 -15.79 15.59
N ILE A 55 4.29 -16.50 14.57
CA ILE A 55 5.05 -17.73 14.75
C ILE A 55 6.53 -17.44 14.57
N VAL A 56 7.33 -17.79 15.56
CA VAL A 56 8.78 -17.63 15.55
C VAL A 56 9.44 -19.01 15.51
N PHE A 57 10.39 -19.19 14.58
CA PHE A 57 11.27 -20.36 14.52
C PHE A 57 12.70 -19.95 14.91
N ARG A 58 13.45 -20.86 15.54
CA ARG A 58 14.88 -20.68 15.83
C ARG A 58 15.68 -21.91 15.41
N LYS A 59 16.57 -21.73 14.44
CA LYS A 59 17.45 -22.77 13.92
C LYS A 59 18.89 -22.41 14.25
N PRO A 60 19.61 -23.21 15.07
CA PRO A 60 21.00 -22.95 15.40
C PRO A 60 21.89 -23.04 14.17
N ALA A 61 23.02 -22.33 14.20
CA ALA A 61 24.02 -22.36 13.14
C ALA A 61 24.48 -23.77 12.81
N THR A 62 24.83 -24.01 11.56
CA THR A 62 25.57 -25.24 11.19
C THR A 62 27.00 -25.22 11.76
N PRO A 63 27.61 -26.40 12.04
CA PRO A 63 28.93 -26.43 12.59
C PRO A 63 29.97 -25.63 11.82
N GLY A 64 30.64 -24.72 12.51
CA GLY A 64 31.64 -23.79 11.94
C GLY A 64 31.08 -22.48 11.46
N MET A 65 29.75 -22.24 11.59
CA MET A 65 29.08 -21.00 11.22
C MET A 65 28.55 -20.19 12.40
N GLU A 66 28.93 -20.56 13.61
CA GLU A 66 28.41 -19.95 14.86
C GLU A 66 28.83 -18.49 15.03
N ASN A 67 29.94 -18.07 14.38
CA ASN A 67 30.44 -16.70 14.41
C ASN A 67 29.84 -15.79 13.31
N ARG A 68 28.87 -16.28 12.56
CA ARG A 68 28.19 -15.45 11.54
C ARG A 68 27.11 -14.57 12.16
N LYS A 69 26.79 -13.45 11.49
CA LYS A 69 25.64 -12.63 11.85
C LYS A 69 24.35 -13.46 11.83
N GLY A 70 23.45 -13.20 12.76
CA GLY A 70 22.15 -13.87 12.78
C GLY A 70 21.23 -13.31 11.69
N VAL A 71 20.52 -14.20 10.99
CA VAL A 71 19.55 -13.84 9.96
C VAL A 71 18.14 -14.11 10.43
N ILE A 72 17.26 -13.14 10.27
CA ILE A 72 15.81 -13.26 10.43
C ILE A 72 15.19 -13.36 9.04
N LEU A 73 14.53 -14.47 8.75
CA LEU A 73 13.67 -14.61 7.56
C LEU A 73 12.25 -14.18 7.95
N GLN A 74 11.63 -13.29 7.19
CA GLN A 74 10.30 -12.78 7.52
C GLN A 74 9.33 -12.93 6.35
N ALA A 75 8.10 -13.36 6.69
CA ALA A 75 6.95 -13.47 5.78
C ALA A 75 5.67 -13.39 6.61
N HIS A 76 4.51 -13.15 5.98
CA HIS A 76 3.21 -13.21 6.68
C HIS A 76 2.44 -14.49 6.40
N MET A 77 1.64 -14.95 7.39
CA MET A 77 0.93 -16.23 7.30
C MET A 77 -0.48 -16.12 6.72
N ASP A 78 -1.09 -14.96 6.79
CA ASP A 78 -2.44 -14.70 6.29
C ASP A 78 -2.49 -14.53 4.77
N MET A 79 -3.68 -14.42 4.22
CA MET A 79 -3.93 -14.11 2.83
C MET A 79 -5.25 -13.36 2.67
N VAL A 80 -5.35 -12.48 1.67
CA VAL A 80 -6.58 -11.80 1.29
C VAL A 80 -7.61 -12.80 0.74
N PRO A 81 -8.83 -12.90 1.33
CA PRO A 81 -9.84 -13.87 0.93
C PRO A 81 -10.77 -13.32 -0.17
N GLN A 82 -10.31 -13.30 -1.43
CA GLN A 82 -11.13 -12.90 -2.57
C GLN A 82 -11.57 -14.12 -3.41
N LYS A 83 -12.83 -14.09 -3.85
CA LYS A 83 -13.39 -15.13 -4.72
C LYS A 83 -14.30 -14.55 -5.79
N THR A 84 -14.50 -15.29 -6.89
CA THR A 84 -15.48 -14.91 -7.91
C THR A 84 -16.91 -14.98 -7.33
N PRO A 85 -17.86 -14.15 -7.82
CA PRO A 85 -19.23 -14.10 -7.26
C PRO A 85 -19.93 -15.45 -7.21
N ASP A 86 -19.66 -16.34 -8.18
CA ASP A 86 -20.29 -17.66 -8.28
C ASP A 86 -19.55 -18.76 -7.52
N SER A 87 -18.41 -18.45 -6.88
CA SER A 87 -17.64 -19.44 -6.14
C SER A 87 -18.30 -19.81 -4.81
N PRO A 88 -18.54 -21.11 -4.54
CA PRO A 88 -19.06 -21.57 -3.27
C PRO A 88 -18.01 -21.61 -2.15
N HIS A 89 -16.75 -21.33 -2.45
CA HIS A 89 -15.60 -21.46 -1.55
C HIS A 89 -15.80 -20.70 -0.24
N ASN A 90 -15.49 -21.35 0.87
CA ASN A 90 -15.44 -20.76 2.20
C ASN A 90 -13.98 -20.74 2.70
N PHE A 91 -13.39 -19.57 2.78
CA PHE A 91 -11.98 -19.42 3.18
C PHE A 91 -11.67 -19.88 4.61
N GLU A 92 -12.65 -19.97 5.48
CA GLU A 92 -12.43 -20.46 6.84
C GLU A 92 -12.36 -21.99 6.93
N THR A 93 -12.88 -22.71 5.93
CA THR A 93 -13.01 -24.17 5.98
C THR A 93 -12.39 -24.91 4.83
N ASP A 94 -12.35 -24.31 3.64
CA ASP A 94 -12.00 -24.99 2.42
C ASP A 94 -10.56 -24.73 2.01
N ALA A 95 -9.93 -25.76 1.44
CA ALA A 95 -8.59 -25.67 0.88
C ALA A 95 -8.59 -24.91 -0.46
N ILE A 96 -7.60 -24.07 -0.70
CA ILE A 96 -7.35 -23.47 -2.01
C ILE A 96 -7.00 -24.58 -3.02
N GLN A 97 -7.49 -24.43 -4.25
CA GLN A 97 -7.27 -25.39 -5.34
C GLN A 97 -6.26 -24.85 -6.35
N PRO A 98 -4.93 -25.00 -6.10
CA PRO A 98 -3.92 -24.51 -7.03
C PRO A 98 -3.75 -25.44 -8.23
N TRP A 99 -3.45 -24.84 -9.38
CA TRP A 99 -3.20 -25.56 -10.64
C TRP A 99 -2.20 -24.81 -11.54
N ILE A 100 -1.62 -25.51 -12.53
CA ILE A 100 -0.62 -24.96 -13.45
C ILE A 100 -1.32 -24.45 -14.70
N ASP A 101 -1.08 -23.18 -15.05
CA ASP A 101 -1.52 -22.52 -16.28
C ASP A 101 -0.31 -22.03 -17.07
N GLY A 102 0.24 -22.87 -17.94
CA GLY A 102 1.46 -22.57 -18.68
C GLY A 102 2.66 -22.33 -17.76
N GLU A 103 3.16 -21.10 -17.70
CA GLU A 103 4.30 -20.69 -16.87
C GLU A 103 3.88 -20.25 -15.44
N TRP A 104 2.60 -20.32 -15.13
CA TRP A 104 2.04 -19.79 -13.91
C TRP A 104 1.35 -20.84 -13.05
N VAL A 105 1.40 -20.65 -11.73
CA VAL A 105 0.50 -21.31 -10.79
C VAL A 105 -0.60 -20.34 -10.43
N LYS A 106 -1.86 -20.81 -10.46
CA LYS A 106 -3.09 -20.07 -10.16
C LYS A 106 -3.97 -20.85 -9.20
N ALA A 107 -5.03 -20.21 -8.69
CA ALA A 107 -6.11 -20.87 -7.96
C ALA A 107 -7.42 -20.87 -8.73
N THR A 108 -8.32 -21.79 -8.39
CA THR A 108 -9.64 -21.92 -9.02
C THR A 108 -10.64 -20.98 -8.34
N ASN A 109 -11.01 -19.89 -9.01
CA ASN A 109 -12.06 -18.95 -8.59
C ASN A 109 -11.81 -18.26 -7.23
N THR A 110 -10.57 -18.25 -6.75
CA THR A 110 -10.15 -17.59 -5.50
C THR A 110 -8.80 -16.93 -5.69
N THR A 111 -8.39 -16.08 -4.73
CA THR A 111 -6.97 -15.76 -4.51
C THR A 111 -6.17 -17.03 -4.34
N LEU A 112 -4.90 -17.01 -4.76
CA LEU A 112 -3.97 -18.15 -4.64
C LEU A 112 -3.32 -18.21 -3.25
N GLY A 113 -3.07 -17.03 -2.66
CA GLY A 113 -2.30 -16.88 -1.44
C GLY A 113 -0.80 -17.15 -1.63
N ALA A 114 -0.26 -16.89 -2.82
CA ALA A 114 1.18 -16.89 -3.06
C ALA A 114 1.85 -15.72 -2.34
N ASP A 115 1.16 -14.64 -2.23
CA ASP A 115 1.33 -13.54 -1.32
C ASP A 115 0.75 -13.92 0.07
N ASN A 116 1.54 -14.14 1.14
CA ASN A 116 2.98 -14.40 1.12
C ASN A 116 3.29 -15.90 1.37
N GLY A 117 2.42 -16.78 0.88
CA GLY A 117 2.56 -18.24 1.04
C GLY A 117 3.86 -18.80 0.44
N LEU A 118 4.42 -18.17 -0.63
CA LEU A 118 5.71 -18.61 -1.17
C LEU A 118 6.88 -18.20 -0.26
N GLY A 119 6.82 -17.03 0.38
CA GLY A 119 7.79 -16.64 1.40
C GLY A 119 7.76 -17.59 2.59
N VAL A 120 6.56 -17.91 3.12
CA VAL A 120 6.42 -18.91 4.20
C VAL A 120 6.91 -20.28 3.77
N ALA A 121 6.63 -20.73 2.54
CA ALA A 121 7.11 -22.00 2.02
C ALA A 121 8.64 -22.07 1.92
N ALA A 122 9.28 -20.94 1.54
CA ALA A 122 10.74 -20.85 1.51
C ALA A 122 11.34 -20.91 2.93
N ILE A 123 10.72 -20.23 3.90
CA ILE A 123 11.09 -20.35 5.32
C ILE A 123 10.99 -21.81 5.78
N MET A 124 9.88 -22.50 5.50
CA MET A 124 9.71 -23.90 5.85
C MET A 124 10.81 -24.76 5.21
N ALA A 125 11.15 -24.51 3.92
CA ALA A 125 12.23 -25.24 3.25
C ALA A 125 13.59 -25.01 3.93
N VAL A 126 13.90 -23.79 4.38
CA VAL A 126 15.11 -23.50 5.16
C VAL A 126 15.09 -24.25 6.49
N MET A 127 13.96 -24.30 7.19
CA MET A 127 13.86 -24.97 8.51
C MET A 127 14.03 -26.48 8.40
N GLU A 128 13.46 -27.13 7.38
CA GLU A 128 13.52 -28.60 7.24
C GLU A 128 14.84 -29.11 6.63
N ASP A 129 15.54 -28.31 5.80
CA ASP A 129 16.75 -28.75 5.12
C ASP A 129 17.96 -28.80 6.08
N LYS A 130 18.43 -30.01 6.35
CA LYS A 130 19.60 -30.26 7.22
C LYS A 130 20.94 -30.16 6.49
N SER A 131 20.92 -30.00 5.20
CA SER A 131 22.12 -29.89 4.34
C SER A 131 22.57 -28.46 4.10
N LEU A 132 21.72 -27.47 4.40
CA LEU A 132 22.06 -26.05 4.23
C LEU A 132 23.19 -25.64 5.18
N VAL A 133 24.11 -24.84 4.64
CA VAL A 133 25.15 -24.16 5.43
C VAL A 133 24.63 -22.76 5.79
N HIS A 134 24.60 -22.43 7.06
CA HIS A 134 24.06 -21.14 7.53
C HIS A 134 24.54 -20.77 8.93
N GLY A 135 24.62 -19.49 9.24
CA GLY A 135 24.74 -18.96 10.61
C GLY A 135 23.48 -19.22 11.45
N PRO A 136 23.32 -18.56 12.61
CA PRO A 136 22.06 -18.62 13.35
C PRO A 136 20.93 -18.06 12.49
N VAL A 137 19.79 -18.78 12.36
CA VAL A 137 18.61 -18.36 11.62
C VAL A 137 17.40 -18.32 12.53
N GLU A 138 16.71 -17.20 12.55
CA GLU A 138 15.36 -17.06 13.07
C GLU A 138 14.39 -16.90 11.91
N ALA A 139 13.13 -17.29 12.11
CA ALA A 139 12.07 -16.90 11.19
C ALA A 139 10.94 -16.24 11.96
N LEU A 140 10.46 -15.13 11.46
CA LEU A 140 9.28 -14.43 11.95
C LEU A 140 8.17 -14.55 10.89
N ILE A 141 7.14 -15.33 11.19
CA ILE A 141 5.97 -15.45 10.34
C ILE A 141 4.83 -14.68 10.99
N THR A 142 4.49 -13.53 10.43
CA THR A 142 3.62 -12.54 11.03
C THR A 142 2.13 -12.82 10.83
N ALA A 143 1.33 -12.27 11.72
CA ALA A 143 -0.12 -12.39 11.75
C ALA A 143 -0.79 -11.13 11.19
N ASP A 144 -1.83 -11.30 10.36
CA ASP A 144 -2.74 -10.24 9.89
C ASP A 144 -2.03 -9.03 9.26
N GLU A 145 -1.07 -9.28 8.37
CA GLU A 145 -0.41 -8.26 7.57
C GLU A 145 -1.42 -7.50 6.71
N GLU A 146 -2.25 -8.23 5.98
CA GLU A 146 -3.15 -7.78 4.94
C GLU A 146 -4.31 -6.89 5.43
N THR A 147 -4.50 -6.81 6.73
CA THR A 147 -5.53 -5.96 7.33
C THR A 147 -4.94 -4.73 8.01
N HIS A 148 -4.24 -4.92 9.11
CA HIS A 148 -3.75 -3.84 9.96
C HIS A 148 -2.31 -4.07 10.47
N MET A 149 -1.57 -5.02 9.88
CA MET A 149 -0.21 -5.39 10.32
C MET A 149 -0.17 -5.70 11.84
N VAL A 150 -1.20 -6.41 12.34
CA VAL A 150 -1.42 -6.60 13.79
C VAL A 150 -0.22 -7.30 14.44
N GLY A 151 0.33 -8.32 13.78
CA GLY A 151 1.46 -9.10 14.29
C GLY A 151 2.70 -8.25 14.53
N VAL A 152 3.14 -7.46 13.55
CA VAL A 152 4.34 -6.61 13.70
C VAL A 152 4.10 -5.41 14.59
N ASN A 153 2.89 -4.82 14.57
CA ASN A 153 2.56 -3.70 15.43
C ASN A 153 2.63 -4.06 16.92
N ASN A 154 2.33 -5.30 17.27
CA ASN A 154 2.38 -5.81 18.64
C ASN A 154 3.60 -6.67 18.93
N LEU A 155 4.54 -6.85 17.99
CA LEU A 155 5.77 -7.62 18.18
C LEU A 155 6.55 -7.12 19.39
N PRO A 156 6.86 -7.99 20.39
CA PRO A 156 7.62 -7.58 21.57
C PRO A 156 9.04 -7.16 21.22
N SER A 157 9.55 -6.11 21.85
CA SER A 157 10.97 -5.77 21.77
C SER A 157 11.82 -6.84 22.46
N GLY A 158 12.91 -7.28 21.80
CA GLY A 158 13.83 -8.29 22.34
C GLY A 158 13.42 -9.74 22.03
N GLU A 159 12.38 -9.99 21.25
CA GLU A 159 12.02 -11.34 20.78
C GLU A 159 12.98 -11.85 19.70
N LEU A 160 13.43 -10.96 18.82
CA LEU A 160 14.35 -11.26 17.72
C LEU A 160 15.80 -10.92 18.12
N HIS A 161 16.75 -11.75 17.71
CA HIS A 161 18.17 -11.66 18.07
C HIS A 161 19.10 -11.52 16.85
N GLY A 162 18.56 -11.62 15.62
CA GLY A 162 19.33 -11.50 14.39
C GLY A 162 19.90 -10.09 14.18
N ASP A 163 20.89 -10.00 13.30
CA ASP A 163 21.55 -8.77 12.88
C ASP A 163 21.02 -8.30 11.50
N ILE A 164 20.48 -9.24 10.71
CA ILE A 164 20.02 -9.05 9.34
C ILE A 164 18.57 -9.54 9.25
N LEU A 165 17.72 -8.82 8.53
CA LEU A 165 16.38 -9.26 8.20
C LEU A 165 16.21 -9.37 6.69
N LEU A 166 15.86 -10.55 6.20
CA LEU A 166 15.43 -10.82 4.85
C LEU A 166 13.91 -11.01 4.85
N ASN A 167 13.19 -9.99 4.41
CA ASN A 167 11.76 -10.09 4.16
C ASN A 167 11.55 -10.77 2.80
N LEU A 168 10.63 -11.73 2.73
CA LEU A 168 10.41 -12.56 1.55
C LEU A 168 9.09 -12.23 0.86
N ASP A 169 8.77 -10.93 0.77
CA ASP A 169 7.46 -10.42 0.37
C ASP A 169 7.49 -9.51 -0.88
N THR A 170 8.64 -9.36 -1.51
CA THR A 170 8.74 -8.65 -2.79
C THR A 170 8.15 -9.51 -3.90
N GLU A 171 7.32 -8.90 -4.74
CA GLU A 171 6.51 -9.57 -5.76
C GLU A 171 7.18 -9.62 -7.16
N LEU A 172 8.40 -9.11 -7.30
CA LEU A 172 9.09 -9.11 -8.60
C LEU A 172 10.52 -9.62 -8.44
N TRP A 173 10.79 -10.77 -9.06
CA TRP A 173 12.11 -11.38 -9.04
C TRP A 173 13.19 -10.49 -9.66
N GLY A 174 14.28 -10.31 -8.93
CA GLY A 174 15.41 -9.47 -9.32
C GLY A 174 15.31 -8.04 -8.81
N GLU A 175 14.23 -7.68 -8.14
CA GLU A 175 14.12 -6.46 -7.35
C GLU A 175 14.50 -6.71 -5.89
N PHE A 176 15.25 -5.76 -5.33
CA PHE A 176 15.69 -5.72 -3.95
C PHE A 176 15.15 -4.43 -3.33
N VAL A 177 14.12 -4.57 -2.48
CA VAL A 177 13.52 -3.42 -1.81
C VAL A 177 14.30 -3.10 -0.55
N ILE A 178 14.72 -1.83 -0.42
CA ILE A 178 15.56 -1.34 0.70
C ILE A 178 14.92 -0.17 1.44
N GLY A 179 13.67 0.13 1.16
CA GLY A 179 12.96 1.24 1.79
C GLY A 179 11.46 1.22 1.47
N SER A 180 10.68 1.77 2.37
CA SER A 180 9.23 1.89 2.21
C SER A 180 8.69 3.16 2.85
N ALA A 181 7.55 3.67 2.36
CA ALA A 181 6.94 4.82 2.97
C ALA A 181 6.12 4.42 4.21
N GLY A 182 6.29 5.17 5.29
CA GLY A 182 5.31 5.30 6.35
C GLY A 182 4.14 6.16 5.91
N GLY A 183 3.15 6.33 6.76
CA GLY A 183 2.01 7.16 6.46
C GLY A 183 1.32 7.71 7.69
N VAL A 184 0.53 8.76 7.48
CA VAL A 184 -0.33 9.35 8.50
C VAL A 184 -1.55 9.99 7.85
N ASP A 185 -2.72 9.78 8.45
CA ASP A 185 -3.97 10.38 8.03
C ASP A 185 -4.11 11.77 8.66
N VAL A 186 -4.22 12.81 7.83
CA VAL A 186 -4.53 14.17 8.25
C VAL A 186 -6.00 14.45 7.93
N THR A 187 -6.79 14.74 8.95
CA THR A 187 -8.21 15.08 8.81
C THR A 187 -8.44 16.51 9.30
N ALA A 188 -8.92 17.35 8.39
CA ALA A 188 -9.32 18.73 8.70
C ALA A 188 -10.85 18.84 8.74
N THR A 189 -11.41 19.41 9.81
CA THR A 189 -12.86 19.50 10.02
C THR A 189 -13.27 20.91 10.42
N LEU A 190 -14.49 21.29 10.03
CA LEU A 190 -15.12 22.53 10.47
C LEU A 190 -16.64 22.35 10.48
N ASP A 191 -17.28 22.69 11.59
CA ASP A 191 -18.74 22.83 11.67
C ASP A 191 -19.13 24.29 11.43
N TYR A 192 -20.18 24.53 10.67
CA TYR A 192 -20.65 25.86 10.34
C TYR A 192 -22.17 25.94 10.30
N GLN A 193 -22.70 27.15 10.39
CA GLN A 193 -24.13 27.38 10.16
C GLN A 193 -24.36 27.75 8.71
N GLU A 194 -25.20 26.98 8.04
CA GLU A 194 -25.64 27.26 6.68
C GLU A 194 -26.52 28.54 6.63
N VAL A 195 -26.48 29.20 5.49
CA VAL A 195 -27.37 30.32 5.17
C VAL A 195 -28.48 29.91 4.22
N ASP A 196 -29.59 30.65 4.20
CA ASP A 196 -30.67 30.39 3.24
C ASP A 196 -30.19 30.70 1.82
N THR A 197 -30.58 29.83 0.87
CA THR A 197 -30.40 30.09 -0.54
C THR A 197 -31.44 31.11 -1.02
N ASP A 198 -31.08 31.99 -1.96
CA ASP A 198 -32.04 32.87 -2.60
C ASP A 198 -33.07 32.01 -3.36
N PRO A 199 -34.38 32.15 -3.07
CA PRO A 199 -35.41 31.33 -3.72
C PRO A 199 -35.57 31.59 -5.22
N THR A 200 -34.93 32.64 -5.75
CA THR A 200 -34.90 32.97 -7.17
C THR A 200 -33.78 32.31 -7.93
N ASP A 201 -32.76 31.81 -7.21
CA ASP A 201 -31.61 31.14 -7.81
C ASP A 201 -32.00 29.78 -8.43
N ALA A 202 -31.23 29.41 -9.44
CA ALA A 202 -31.15 28.03 -9.93
C ALA A 202 -30.08 27.26 -9.15
N ALA A 203 -30.10 25.94 -9.27
CA ALA A 203 -29.01 25.10 -8.81
C ALA A 203 -28.57 24.13 -9.87
N VAL A 204 -27.28 23.90 -9.91
CA VAL A 204 -26.64 22.93 -10.81
C VAL A 204 -25.75 21.98 -10.02
N LYS A 205 -25.75 20.72 -10.42
CA LYS A 205 -24.79 19.74 -10.00
C LYS A 205 -23.71 19.61 -11.09
N VAL A 206 -22.47 19.88 -10.72
CA VAL A 206 -21.32 19.70 -11.59
C VAL A 206 -20.61 18.43 -11.17
N THR A 207 -20.36 17.53 -12.12
CA THR A 207 -19.69 16.25 -11.91
C THR A 207 -18.45 16.18 -12.79
N LEU A 208 -17.28 16.05 -12.16
CA LEU A 208 -16.02 15.69 -12.78
C LEU A 208 -15.78 14.20 -12.55
N GLN A 209 -15.60 13.41 -13.61
CA GLN A 209 -15.39 11.98 -13.54
C GLN A 209 -14.62 11.44 -14.74
N GLY A 210 -14.39 10.12 -14.77
CA GLY A 210 -13.68 9.45 -15.88
C GLY A 210 -12.16 9.49 -15.75
N LEU A 211 -11.63 9.94 -14.59
CA LEU A 211 -10.21 9.88 -14.27
C LEU A 211 -9.82 8.45 -13.90
N ARG A 212 -8.54 8.10 -14.10
CA ARG A 212 -8.01 6.76 -13.80
C ARG A 212 -8.05 6.44 -12.30
N GLY A 213 -7.83 7.44 -11.45
CA GLY A 213 -7.58 7.21 -10.04
C GLY A 213 -6.28 6.43 -9.82
N GLY A 214 -6.23 5.62 -8.78
CA GLY A 214 -5.08 4.75 -8.49
C GLY A 214 -4.61 4.80 -7.05
N HIS A 215 -3.58 4.04 -6.72
CA HIS A 215 -3.01 3.99 -5.37
C HIS A 215 -2.23 5.27 -5.06
N SER A 216 -2.53 5.92 -3.93
CA SER A 216 -1.94 7.21 -3.52
C SER A 216 -0.43 7.16 -3.21
N GLY A 217 0.17 5.99 -3.18
CA GLY A 217 1.60 5.78 -3.03
C GLY A 217 2.23 5.41 -4.37
N LEU A 218 1.93 4.23 -4.87
CA LEU A 218 2.62 3.63 -6.04
C LEU A 218 2.47 4.44 -7.33
N GLU A 219 1.39 5.23 -7.45
CA GLU A 219 1.05 5.93 -8.69
C GLU A 219 0.97 7.46 -8.54
N ILE A 220 1.38 7.98 -7.36
CA ILE A 220 1.32 9.42 -7.06
C ILE A 220 2.21 10.27 -7.97
N GLN A 221 3.33 9.68 -8.44
CA GLN A 221 4.29 10.35 -9.34
C GLN A 221 3.90 10.29 -10.81
N GLU A 222 2.85 9.54 -11.17
CA GLU A 222 2.45 9.37 -12.57
C GLU A 222 1.74 10.60 -13.16
N GLY A 223 1.47 11.62 -12.35
CA GLY A 223 0.77 12.82 -12.79
C GLY A 223 -0.72 12.62 -13.08
N ARG A 224 -1.34 11.59 -12.49
CA ARG A 224 -2.78 11.33 -12.63
C ARG A 224 -3.61 12.48 -12.06
N GLY A 225 -4.76 12.73 -12.67
CA GLY A 225 -5.69 13.75 -12.23
C GLY A 225 -6.27 13.44 -10.83
N ASN A 226 -6.18 14.41 -9.91
CA ASN A 226 -6.92 14.39 -8.65
C ASN A 226 -8.21 15.18 -8.84
N ALA A 227 -9.36 14.51 -8.77
CA ALA A 227 -10.67 15.12 -9.06
C ALA A 227 -10.97 16.33 -8.15
N ASN A 228 -10.54 16.31 -6.89
CA ASN A 228 -10.75 17.44 -5.97
C ASN A 228 -9.90 18.65 -6.37
N LYS A 229 -8.64 18.44 -6.76
CA LYS A 229 -7.74 19.51 -7.20
C LYS A 229 -8.09 20.08 -8.56
N MET A 230 -8.66 19.27 -9.44
CA MET A 230 -9.19 19.73 -10.73
C MET A 230 -10.51 20.49 -10.53
N MET A 231 -11.44 19.95 -9.77
CA MET A 231 -12.73 20.55 -9.51
C MET A 231 -12.61 21.94 -8.88
N VAL A 232 -11.67 22.16 -7.94
CA VAL A 232 -11.52 23.46 -7.27
C VAL A 232 -11.10 24.57 -8.25
N ARG A 233 -10.36 24.24 -9.29
CA ARG A 233 -9.96 25.20 -10.34
C ARG A 233 -11.20 25.74 -11.05
N PHE A 234 -12.07 24.83 -11.51
CA PHE A 234 -13.35 25.15 -12.14
C PHE A 234 -14.26 25.93 -11.20
N VAL A 235 -14.47 25.43 -9.95
CA VAL A 235 -15.40 26.04 -9.00
C VAL A 235 -14.99 27.47 -8.64
N ARG A 236 -13.68 27.74 -8.51
CA ARG A 236 -13.17 29.06 -8.24
C ARG A 236 -13.58 30.05 -9.34
N GLU A 237 -13.36 29.72 -10.59
CA GLU A 237 -13.71 30.58 -11.73
C GLU A 237 -15.24 30.70 -11.90
N ALA A 238 -15.98 29.62 -11.67
CA ALA A 238 -17.44 29.65 -11.67
C ALA A 238 -18.01 30.65 -10.64
N ILE A 239 -17.41 30.71 -9.44
CA ILE A 239 -17.79 31.70 -8.41
C ILE A 239 -17.48 33.13 -8.89
N GLU A 240 -16.31 33.33 -9.50
CA GLU A 240 -15.84 34.65 -9.94
C GLU A 240 -16.65 35.19 -11.13
N GLU A 241 -17.03 34.33 -12.08
CA GLU A 241 -17.64 34.73 -13.37
C GLU A 241 -19.16 34.63 -13.43
N THR A 242 -19.73 33.72 -12.61
CA THR A 242 -21.18 33.44 -12.71
C THR A 242 -21.95 33.74 -11.41
N GLU A 243 -21.30 34.35 -10.43
CA GLU A 243 -21.87 34.62 -9.09
C GLU A 243 -22.34 33.33 -8.39
N ALA A 244 -21.70 32.18 -8.73
CA ALA A 244 -22.06 30.88 -8.17
C ALA A 244 -21.73 30.81 -6.66
N ARG A 245 -22.52 30.03 -5.94
CA ARG A 245 -22.38 29.80 -4.51
C ARG A 245 -22.30 28.31 -4.25
N LEU A 246 -21.40 27.90 -3.35
CA LEU A 246 -21.24 26.50 -2.95
C LEU A 246 -22.38 26.07 -2.01
N ALA A 247 -23.12 25.02 -2.38
CA ALA A 247 -24.07 24.36 -1.51
C ALA A 247 -23.54 23.05 -0.94
N SER A 248 -22.88 22.22 -1.75
CA SER A 248 -22.23 20.99 -1.27
C SER A 248 -21.04 20.57 -2.14
N TRP A 249 -20.16 19.76 -1.56
CA TRP A 249 -19.02 19.11 -2.26
C TRP A 249 -18.84 17.70 -1.77
N HIS A 250 -18.79 16.72 -2.68
CA HIS A 250 -18.46 15.33 -2.40
C HIS A 250 -17.38 14.86 -3.40
N GLY A 251 -16.17 14.57 -2.93
CA GLY A 251 -15.09 14.14 -3.81
C GLY A 251 -14.22 13.07 -3.18
N GLY A 252 -14.01 11.97 -3.90
CA GLY A 252 -13.30 10.80 -3.41
C GLY A 252 -14.05 9.98 -2.36
N ASN A 253 -13.59 8.76 -2.12
CA ASN A 253 -14.26 7.82 -1.21
C ASN A 253 -13.28 6.96 -0.39
N MET A 254 -11.99 6.93 -0.75
CA MET A 254 -10.96 6.14 -0.08
C MET A 254 -9.71 7.00 0.15
N ARG A 255 -9.16 6.95 1.39
CA ARG A 255 -7.99 7.76 1.79
C ARG A 255 -6.71 7.40 1.03
N ASN A 256 -6.53 6.14 0.69
CA ASN A 256 -5.35 5.61 -0.01
C ASN A 256 -5.49 5.55 -1.54
N ALA A 257 -6.55 6.15 -2.08
CA ALA A 257 -6.78 6.25 -3.52
C ALA A 257 -6.75 7.71 -4.01
N ILE A 258 -6.19 7.93 -5.19
CA ILE A 258 -6.29 9.20 -5.90
C ILE A 258 -7.76 9.36 -6.33
N PRO A 259 -8.47 10.43 -5.92
CA PRO A 259 -9.89 10.59 -6.22
C PRO A 259 -10.12 10.75 -7.73
N PHE A 260 -10.92 9.86 -8.29
CA PHE A 260 -11.26 9.81 -9.72
C PHE A 260 -12.57 10.50 -10.06
N LYS A 261 -13.31 10.97 -9.05
CA LYS A 261 -14.60 11.64 -9.19
C LYS A 261 -14.78 12.69 -8.09
N ALA A 262 -15.37 13.84 -8.50
CA ALA A 262 -15.86 14.86 -7.57
C ALA A 262 -17.19 15.41 -8.08
N GLU A 263 -18.11 15.74 -7.16
CA GLU A 263 -19.41 16.34 -7.42
C GLU A 263 -19.58 17.58 -6.54
N VAL A 264 -20.05 18.66 -7.12
CA VAL A 264 -20.38 19.88 -6.39
C VAL A 264 -21.79 20.33 -6.76
N VAL A 265 -22.51 20.89 -5.80
CA VAL A 265 -23.77 21.58 -6.06
C VAL A 265 -23.52 23.08 -5.88
N LEU A 266 -23.83 23.83 -6.93
CA LEU A 266 -23.71 25.29 -6.97
C LEU A 266 -25.09 25.90 -7.13
N THR A 267 -25.36 26.99 -6.44
CA THR A 267 -26.53 27.86 -6.65
C THR A 267 -26.06 29.15 -7.33
N LEU A 268 -26.86 29.70 -8.22
CA LEU A 268 -26.49 30.89 -8.96
C LEU A 268 -27.73 31.58 -9.55
N PRO A 269 -27.64 32.89 -9.94
CA PRO A 269 -28.72 33.56 -10.68
C PRO A 269 -29.07 32.76 -11.92
N LYS A 270 -30.39 32.59 -12.21
CA LYS A 270 -30.88 31.77 -13.33
C LYS A 270 -30.33 32.21 -14.69
N GLU A 271 -30.12 33.48 -14.88
CA GLU A 271 -29.54 34.05 -16.09
C GLU A 271 -28.09 33.65 -16.34
N ASN A 272 -27.37 33.22 -15.30
CA ASN A 272 -25.95 32.82 -15.40
C ASN A 272 -25.75 31.30 -15.61
N VAL A 273 -26.83 30.50 -15.65
CA VAL A 273 -26.72 29.04 -15.82
C VAL A 273 -26.07 28.65 -17.16
N GLU A 274 -26.42 29.34 -18.24
CA GLU A 274 -25.82 29.05 -19.55
C GLU A 274 -24.34 29.47 -19.60
N ALA A 275 -23.98 30.60 -19.00
CA ALA A 275 -22.57 31.01 -18.88
C ALA A 275 -21.74 29.96 -18.06
N LEU A 276 -22.28 29.39 -17.01
CA LEU A 276 -21.63 28.33 -16.25
C LEU A 276 -21.48 27.05 -17.08
N LYS A 277 -22.46 26.69 -17.91
CA LYS A 277 -22.33 25.53 -18.82
C LYS A 277 -21.26 25.74 -19.91
N GLU A 278 -21.16 26.96 -20.45
CA GLU A 278 -20.10 27.33 -21.41
C GLU A 278 -18.74 27.26 -20.75
N LEU A 279 -18.58 27.84 -19.53
CA LEU A 279 -17.36 27.74 -18.75
C LEU A 279 -16.95 26.28 -18.47
N ALA A 280 -17.90 25.41 -18.13
CA ALA A 280 -17.62 24.00 -17.91
C ALA A 280 -17.15 23.28 -19.19
N ALA A 281 -17.65 23.67 -20.37
CA ALA A 281 -17.19 23.13 -21.65
C ALA A 281 -15.75 23.56 -21.97
N ASP A 282 -15.40 24.81 -21.68
CA ASP A 282 -14.04 25.33 -21.83
C ASP A 282 -13.07 24.60 -20.88
N TRP A 283 -13.40 24.48 -19.60
CA TRP A 283 -12.60 23.72 -18.63
C TRP A 283 -12.46 22.24 -18.99
N LEU A 284 -13.50 21.61 -19.54
CA LEU A 284 -13.39 20.23 -20.04
C LEU A 284 -12.32 20.11 -21.11
N THR A 285 -12.29 21.07 -22.06
CA THR A 285 -11.28 21.11 -23.12
C THR A 285 -9.87 21.28 -22.52
N ASP A 286 -9.71 22.24 -21.61
CA ASP A 286 -8.42 22.49 -20.95
C ASP A 286 -7.94 21.27 -20.17
N PHE A 287 -8.79 20.61 -19.40
CA PHE A 287 -8.44 19.38 -18.69
C PHE A 287 -8.07 18.23 -19.62
N GLN A 288 -8.81 18.07 -20.73
CA GLN A 288 -8.49 17.04 -21.71
C GLN A 288 -7.14 17.29 -22.40
N GLU A 289 -6.78 18.54 -22.66
CA GLU A 289 -5.48 18.92 -23.24
C GLU A 289 -4.35 18.74 -22.22
N GLU A 290 -4.51 19.24 -20.98
CA GLU A 290 -3.52 19.20 -19.91
C GLU A 290 -3.15 17.76 -19.52
N TYR A 291 -4.15 16.89 -19.42
CA TYR A 291 -3.97 15.49 -18.98
C TYR A 291 -3.97 14.47 -20.13
N ALA A 292 -3.96 14.90 -21.38
CA ALA A 292 -4.10 14.04 -22.58
C ALA A 292 -3.21 12.76 -22.58
N PRO A 293 -1.95 12.78 -22.13
CA PRO A 293 -1.11 11.58 -22.11
C PRO A 293 -1.60 10.50 -21.13
N ILE A 294 -2.28 10.92 -20.05
CA ILE A 294 -2.57 10.08 -18.87
C ILE A 294 -4.05 9.76 -18.77
N GLU A 295 -4.92 10.78 -18.83
CA GLU A 295 -6.36 10.65 -18.67
C GLU A 295 -7.06 10.66 -20.03
N LYS A 296 -7.79 9.58 -20.35
CA LYS A 296 -8.41 9.42 -21.70
C LYS A 296 -9.91 9.69 -21.73
N ASN A 297 -10.57 9.70 -20.56
CA ASN A 297 -12.03 9.66 -20.47
C ASN A 297 -12.59 10.77 -19.57
N ILE A 298 -11.89 11.90 -19.42
CA ILE A 298 -12.35 13.03 -18.59
C ILE A 298 -13.71 13.52 -19.06
N GLN A 299 -14.62 13.65 -18.12
CA GLN A 299 -15.95 14.22 -18.30
C GLN A 299 -16.20 15.27 -17.25
N LEU A 300 -16.67 16.43 -17.65
CA LEU A 300 -17.18 17.49 -16.78
C LEU A 300 -18.61 17.81 -17.24
N THR A 301 -19.60 17.47 -16.42
CA THR A 301 -21.02 17.61 -16.78
C THR A 301 -21.72 18.55 -15.82
N VAL A 302 -22.68 19.31 -16.35
CA VAL A 302 -23.51 20.24 -15.58
C VAL A 302 -24.97 19.83 -15.75
N GLU A 303 -25.65 19.52 -14.65
CA GLU A 303 -27.05 19.14 -14.60
C GLU A 303 -27.83 20.11 -13.71
N GLU A 304 -28.94 20.64 -14.20
CA GLU A 304 -29.85 21.42 -13.34
C GLU A 304 -30.51 20.49 -12.32
N VAL A 305 -30.53 20.92 -11.05
CA VAL A 305 -31.10 20.17 -9.93
C VAL A 305 -32.06 21.05 -9.12
N ALA A 306 -32.81 20.42 -8.21
CA ALA A 306 -33.65 21.18 -7.29
C ALA A 306 -32.78 22.10 -6.42
N THR A 307 -33.13 23.38 -6.32
CA THR A 307 -32.41 24.36 -5.52
C THR A 307 -32.46 23.96 -4.05
N PRO A 308 -31.30 23.71 -3.39
CA PRO A 308 -31.24 23.40 -1.97
C PRO A 308 -31.69 24.60 -1.14
N ALA A 309 -32.36 24.34 -0.02
CA ALA A 309 -32.84 25.41 0.86
C ALA A 309 -31.68 26.16 1.56
N LYS A 310 -30.53 25.55 1.65
CA LYS A 310 -29.36 26.05 2.39
C LYS A 310 -28.10 25.94 1.55
N GLN A 311 -27.13 26.80 1.86
CA GLN A 311 -25.82 26.83 1.21
C GLN A 311 -24.73 27.31 2.17
N VAL A 312 -23.47 27.19 1.77
CA VAL A 312 -22.30 27.64 2.53
C VAL A 312 -22.29 29.18 2.61
N PRO A 313 -22.00 29.78 3.79
CA PRO A 313 -21.80 31.24 3.89
C PRO A 313 -20.66 31.72 2.99
N VAL A 314 -20.81 32.90 2.34
CA VAL A 314 -19.81 33.46 1.40
C VAL A 314 -18.40 33.50 1.96
N GLU A 315 -18.24 34.07 3.15
CA GLU A 315 -16.93 34.21 3.78
C GLU A 315 -16.26 32.86 4.05
N LEU A 316 -17.03 31.83 4.35
CA LEU A 316 -16.54 30.49 4.55
C LEU A 316 -16.24 29.81 3.22
N GLN A 317 -17.09 29.99 2.19
CA GLN A 317 -16.87 29.49 0.84
C GLN A 317 -15.50 29.91 0.32
N ASP A 318 -15.17 31.20 0.41
CA ASP A 318 -13.89 31.72 -0.07
C ASP A 318 -12.69 31.07 0.65
N ASN A 319 -12.80 30.88 1.97
CA ASN A 319 -11.79 30.20 2.76
C ASN A 319 -11.66 28.72 2.36
N LEU A 320 -12.77 28.01 2.17
CA LEU A 320 -12.77 26.61 1.75
C LEU A 320 -12.18 26.42 0.34
N ILE A 321 -12.57 27.27 -0.61
CA ILE A 321 -12.01 27.22 -1.96
C ILE A 321 -10.50 27.50 -1.94
N ASN A 322 -10.08 28.53 -1.20
CA ASN A 322 -8.66 28.87 -1.07
C ASN A 322 -7.85 27.72 -0.44
N VAL A 323 -8.35 27.09 0.63
CA VAL A 323 -7.61 26.00 1.29
C VAL A 323 -7.56 24.72 0.43
N ILE A 324 -8.64 24.38 -0.28
CA ILE A 324 -8.64 23.24 -1.21
C ILE A 324 -7.65 23.51 -2.36
N TYR A 325 -7.60 24.74 -2.84
CA TYR A 325 -6.67 25.15 -3.90
C TYR A 325 -5.22 25.13 -3.43
N ALA A 326 -4.92 25.67 -2.24
CA ALA A 326 -3.58 25.87 -1.72
C ALA A 326 -2.97 24.62 -1.06
N CYS A 327 -3.77 23.74 -0.44
CA CYS A 327 -3.24 22.58 0.26
C CYS A 327 -2.41 21.69 -0.68
N HIS A 328 -1.32 21.17 -0.15
CA HIS A 328 -0.42 20.32 -0.93
C HIS A 328 -1.11 19.04 -1.37
N ASN A 329 -0.84 18.61 -2.60
CA ASN A 329 -1.24 17.32 -3.18
C ASN A 329 -0.20 16.86 -4.21
N GLY A 330 0.13 15.57 -4.22
CA GLY A 330 1.12 15.00 -5.11
C GLY A 330 2.48 14.82 -4.44
N VAL A 331 3.52 14.73 -5.23
CA VAL A 331 4.90 14.57 -4.77
C VAL A 331 5.38 15.87 -4.10
N PHE A 332 5.85 15.74 -2.85
CA PHE A 332 6.45 16.84 -2.10
C PHE A 332 7.98 16.83 -2.22
N ARG A 333 8.59 15.65 -2.19
CA ARG A 333 10.05 15.48 -2.31
C ARG A 333 10.40 14.13 -2.89
N MET A 334 11.48 14.08 -3.70
CA MET A 334 12.12 12.87 -4.18
C MET A 334 13.28 12.48 -3.26
N ILE A 335 13.65 11.19 -3.22
CA ILE A 335 14.80 10.72 -2.44
C ILE A 335 16.08 11.28 -3.06
N PRO A 336 16.96 11.98 -2.30
CA PRO A 336 18.14 12.63 -2.88
C PRO A 336 19.13 11.68 -3.58
N HIS A 337 19.22 10.43 -3.13
CA HIS A 337 20.10 9.40 -3.70
C HIS A 337 19.45 8.60 -4.83
N TYR A 338 18.12 8.66 -4.94
CA TYR A 338 17.29 7.94 -5.93
C TYR A 338 16.24 8.90 -6.50
N LEU A 339 16.68 9.77 -7.43
CA LEU A 339 15.86 10.89 -7.93
C LEU A 339 14.58 10.48 -8.68
N ASP A 340 14.45 9.22 -9.03
CA ASP A 340 13.25 8.66 -9.65
C ASP A 340 12.26 8.10 -8.62
N VAL A 341 12.62 8.14 -7.32
CA VAL A 341 11.82 7.58 -6.23
C VAL A 341 11.25 8.67 -5.35
N VAL A 342 9.95 8.60 -5.10
CA VAL A 342 9.25 9.52 -4.19
C VAL A 342 9.66 9.25 -2.75
N GLU A 343 10.12 10.31 -2.05
CA GLU A 343 10.35 10.27 -0.61
C GLU A 343 9.08 10.62 0.16
N THR A 344 8.47 11.77 -0.18
CA THR A 344 7.35 12.35 0.57
C THR A 344 6.27 12.81 -0.40
N SER A 345 5.02 12.49 -0.07
CA SER A 345 3.84 12.90 -0.84
C SER A 345 2.62 13.12 0.04
N SER A 346 1.62 13.79 -0.51
CA SER A 346 0.26 13.83 0.05
C SER A 346 -0.79 13.61 -1.02
N ASN A 347 -1.92 13.04 -0.62
CA ASN A 347 -3.07 12.84 -1.48
C ASN A 347 -4.31 13.46 -0.81
N LEU A 348 -4.87 14.53 -1.38
CA LEU A 348 -6.16 15.09 -0.97
C LEU A 348 -7.26 14.12 -1.43
N ALA A 349 -7.50 13.12 -0.62
CA ALA A 349 -8.29 11.94 -0.98
C ALA A 349 -9.79 12.19 -0.93
N ILE A 350 -10.27 12.85 0.12
CA ILE A 350 -11.71 13.01 0.35
C ILE A 350 -12.00 14.45 0.73
N ILE A 351 -13.02 15.03 0.10
CA ILE A 351 -13.67 16.26 0.51
C ILE A 351 -15.16 15.98 0.69
N ASP A 352 -15.69 16.35 1.82
CA ASP A 352 -17.12 16.29 2.13
C ASP A 352 -17.55 17.61 2.78
N ILE A 353 -18.40 18.37 2.08
CA ILE A 353 -18.96 19.66 2.55
C ILE A 353 -20.47 19.58 2.34
N ALA A 354 -21.21 19.42 3.41
CA ALA A 354 -22.67 19.35 3.38
C ALA A 354 -23.24 19.54 4.80
N GLU A 355 -24.48 19.95 4.87
CA GLU A 355 -25.28 19.96 6.10
C GLU A 355 -24.59 20.63 7.30
N GLY A 356 -23.91 21.76 7.05
CA GLY A 356 -23.22 22.52 8.09
C GLY A 356 -21.90 21.88 8.58
N LYS A 357 -21.35 20.92 7.84
CA LYS A 357 -20.10 20.22 8.18
C LYS A 357 -19.13 20.21 7.01
N THR A 358 -17.87 20.30 7.35
CA THR A 358 -16.77 20.11 6.40
C THR A 358 -15.80 19.06 6.93
N ALA A 359 -15.41 18.12 6.09
CA ALA A 359 -14.33 17.18 6.36
C ALA A 359 -13.43 17.04 5.11
N MET A 360 -12.13 17.23 5.31
CA MET A 360 -11.12 17.00 4.28
C MET A 360 -10.12 15.96 4.81
N LYS A 361 -9.87 14.89 4.04
CA LYS A 361 -8.97 13.81 4.45
C LYS A 361 -7.82 13.68 3.47
N ILE A 362 -6.62 13.73 4.02
CA ILE A 362 -5.37 13.66 3.28
C ILE A 362 -4.54 12.51 3.84
N LEU A 363 -4.01 11.66 2.98
CA LEU A 363 -2.99 10.70 3.36
C LEU A 363 -1.62 11.27 3.00
N VAL A 364 -0.78 11.44 4.02
CA VAL A 364 0.64 11.79 3.88
C VAL A 364 1.46 10.51 3.92
N ARG A 365 2.44 10.39 3.03
CA ARG A 365 3.41 9.28 2.98
C ARG A 365 4.83 9.83 2.96
N SER A 366 5.73 9.16 3.66
CA SER A 366 7.17 9.44 3.58
C SER A 366 8.00 8.25 4.04
N SER A 367 9.15 7.99 3.40
CA SER A 367 10.16 7.06 3.92
C SER A 367 10.93 7.66 5.11
N ARG A 368 10.87 8.99 5.30
CA ARG A 368 11.55 9.73 6.37
C ARG A 368 10.57 10.35 7.36
N GLU A 369 10.76 10.09 8.64
CA GLU A 369 9.89 10.59 9.71
C GLU A 369 9.88 12.14 9.79
N ASP A 370 11.06 12.77 9.74
CA ASP A 370 11.19 14.22 9.80
C ASP A 370 10.47 14.94 8.65
N MET A 371 10.47 14.34 7.46
CA MET A 371 9.80 14.88 6.28
C MET A 371 8.29 14.60 6.30
N LYS A 372 7.86 13.46 6.85
CA LYS A 372 6.45 13.16 7.11
C LYS A 372 5.86 14.22 8.06
N GLU A 373 6.53 14.43 9.19
CA GLU A 373 6.12 15.44 10.17
C GLU A 373 6.12 16.86 9.57
N ASN A 374 7.11 17.22 8.74
CA ASN A 374 7.17 18.50 8.06
C ASN A 374 5.97 18.73 7.14
N LEU A 375 5.58 17.73 6.36
CA LEU A 375 4.42 17.85 5.45
C LEU A 375 3.11 17.90 6.24
N VAL A 376 2.98 17.15 7.35
CA VAL A 376 1.83 17.26 8.26
C VAL A 376 1.70 18.69 8.79
N LYS A 377 2.78 19.30 9.29
CA LYS A 377 2.79 20.70 9.78
C LYS A 377 2.46 21.70 8.67
N THR A 378 2.88 21.43 7.45
CA THR A 378 2.52 22.25 6.29
C THR A 378 1.01 22.24 6.05
N LEU A 379 0.39 21.05 6.07
CA LEU A 379 -1.06 20.90 5.93
C LEU A 379 -1.81 21.49 7.11
N GLU A 380 -1.37 21.24 8.34
CA GLU A 380 -1.95 21.87 9.55
C GLU A 380 -1.96 23.38 9.45
N SER A 381 -0.83 23.98 9.02
CA SER A 381 -0.74 25.43 8.85
C SER A 381 -1.74 25.94 7.80
N CYS A 382 -1.85 25.23 6.67
CA CYS A 382 -2.78 25.57 5.60
C CYS A 382 -4.25 25.54 6.09
N PHE A 383 -4.68 24.46 6.74
CA PHE A 383 -6.04 24.29 7.22
C PHE A 383 -6.38 25.20 8.42
N ASN A 384 -5.42 25.42 9.32
CA ASN A 384 -5.59 26.33 10.45
C ASN A 384 -5.83 27.77 9.99
N MET A 385 -5.20 28.23 8.90
CA MET A 385 -5.46 29.57 8.32
C MET A 385 -6.91 29.71 7.83
N ALA A 386 -7.57 28.61 7.46
CA ALA A 386 -8.99 28.58 7.10
C ALA A 386 -9.91 28.35 8.33
N GLY A 387 -9.37 28.30 9.54
CA GLY A 387 -10.13 28.10 10.78
C GLY A 387 -10.58 26.66 11.03
N MET A 388 -10.02 25.70 10.32
CA MET A 388 -10.35 24.27 10.46
C MET A 388 -9.58 23.64 11.62
N LYS A 389 -10.19 22.67 12.31
CA LYS A 389 -9.53 21.80 13.27
C LYS A 389 -8.83 20.68 12.52
N VAL A 390 -7.56 20.42 12.86
CA VAL A 390 -6.77 19.35 12.20
C VAL A 390 -6.40 18.29 13.22
N GLU A 391 -6.56 17.02 12.81
CA GLU A 391 -6.14 15.85 13.57
C GLU A 391 -5.28 14.96 12.68
N ALA A 392 -4.15 14.47 13.22
CA ALA A 392 -3.29 13.47 12.60
C ALA A 392 -3.50 12.14 13.34
N THR A 393 -3.81 11.07 12.61
CA THR A 393 -4.10 9.74 13.17
C THR A 393 -3.52 8.64 12.30
N GLY A 394 -3.46 7.41 12.84
CA GLY A 394 -3.02 6.24 12.05
C GLY A 394 -1.57 6.35 11.59
N ASP A 395 -0.71 7.00 12.40
CA ASP A 395 0.71 7.16 12.09
C ASP A 395 1.45 5.82 12.15
N TYR A 396 2.20 5.51 11.09
CA TYR A 396 3.14 4.40 11.04
C TYR A 396 4.45 4.82 10.38
N THR A 397 5.54 4.20 10.82
CA THR A 397 6.89 4.59 10.45
C THR A 397 7.24 4.23 9.01
N GLY A 398 8.14 5.01 8.39
CA GLY A 398 8.80 4.67 7.13
C GLY A 398 10.07 3.84 7.35
N TRP A 399 10.56 3.28 6.28
CA TRP A 399 11.85 2.63 6.19
C TRP A 399 12.75 3.47 5.26
N ASP A 400 13.64 4.25 5.88
CA ASP A 400 14.59 5.09 5.14
C ASP A 400 15.65 4.19 4.46
N PRO A 401 15.82 4.28 3.13
CA PRO A 401 16.71 3.38 2.42
C PRO A 401 18.18 3.57 2.83
N ASN A 402 18.87 2.46 3.10
CA ASN A 402 20.29 2.42 3.38
C ASN A 402 21.07 1.93 2.14
N PRO A 403 21.66 2.83 1.32
CA PRO A 403 22.42 2.42 0.15
C PRO A 403 23.75 1.71 0.49
N ASP A 404 24.23 1.86 1.72
CA ASP A 404 25.46 1.25 2.24
C ASP A 404 25.19 -0.07 3.01
N SER A 405 24.02 -0.67 2.84
CA SER A 405 23.64 -1.94 3.43
C SER A 405 24.61 -3.06 3.03
N GLU A 406 25.19 -3.74 4.03
CA GLU A 406 26.12 -4.85 3.78
C GLU A 406 25.41 -6.04 3.15
N ILE A 407 24.18 -6.36 3.63
CA ILE A 407 23.40 -7.45 3.06
C ILE A 407 22.90 -7.15 1.64
N LEU A 408 22.58 -5.90 1.33
CA LEU A 408 22.26 -5.49 -0.04
C LEU A 408 23.46 -5.71 -0.96
N GLY A 409 24.66 -5.27 -0.53
CA GLY A 409 25.90 -5.46 -1.28
C GLY A 409 26.19 -6.93 -1.57
N LEU A 410 25.97 -7.81 -0.57
CA LEU A 410 26.12 -9.24 -0.73
C LEU A 410 25.10 -9.81 -1.73
N LEU A 411 23.82 -9.50 -1.57
CA LEU A 411 22.74 -9.98 -2.44
C LEU A 411 22.93 -9.57 -3.90
N LEU A 412 23.30 -8.32 -4.17
CA LEU A 412 23.55 -7.82 -5.53
C LEU A 412 24.74 -8.51 -6.18
N LYS A 413 25.83 -8.74 -5.43
CA LYS A 413 27.00 -9.48 -5.88
C LYS A 413 26.64 -10.91 -6.25
N GLU A 414 25.95 -11.61 -5.38
CA GLU A 414 25.56 -13.02 -5.58
C GLU A 414 24.55 -13.17 -6.71
N TYR A 415 23.59 -12.26 -6.82
CA TYR A 415 22.63 -12.25 -7.91
C TYR A 415 23.36 -12.13 -9.26
N LYS A 416 24.34 -11.24 -9.36
CA LYS A 416 25.16 -11.09 -10.56
C LYS A 416 26.01 -12.31 -10.85
N GLU A 417 26.60 -12.92 -9.82
CA GLU A 417 27.43 -14.15 -9.96
C GLU A 417 26.59 -15.33 -10.44
N LEU A 418 25.38 -15.51 -9.89
CA LEU A 418 24.50 -16.66 -10.21
C LEU A 418 23.79 -16.51 -11.56
N PHE A 419 23.35 -15.29 -11.91
CA PHE A 419 22.43 -15.10 -13.04
C PHE A 419 22.99 -14.21 -14.16
N GLY A 420 24.19 -13.63 -14.00
CA GLY A 420 24.84 -12.78 -15.01
C GLY A 420 24.12 -11.45 -15.29
N LYS A 421 23.23 -11.03 -14.37
CA LYS A 421 22.43 -9.81 -14.47
C LYS A 421 22.66 -8.94 -13.25
N ASP A 422 22.48 -7.64 -13.39
CA ASP A 422 22.42 -6.74 -12.23
C ASP A 422 21.03 -6.78 -11.60
N GLY A 423 20.97 -6.83 -10.27
CA GLY A 423 19.73 -6.69 -9.52
C GLY A 423 19.25 -5.23 -9.53
N VAL A 424 17.95 -5.03 -9.41
CA VAL A 424 17.33 -3.70 -9.37
C VAL A 424 17.05 -3.33 -7.92
N VAL A 425 17.61 -2.20 -7.47
CA VAL A 425 17.33 -1.69 -6.12
C VAL A 425 16.09 -0.80 -6.17
N GLN A 426 15.13 -1.07 -5.29
CA GLN A 426 13.86 -0.38 -5.25
C GLN A 426 13.54 0.20 -3.87
N VAL A 427 12.75 1.25 -3.87
CA VAL A 427 12.08 1.80 -2.67
C VAL A 427 10.60 1.91 -2.99
N VAL A 428 9.76 1.31 -2.15
CA VAL A 428 8.31 1.26 -2.38
C VAL A 428 7.63 2.42 -1.65
N HIS A 429 6.90 3.25 -2.37
CA HIS A 429 6.17 4.36 -1.75
C HIS A 429 4.81 3.91 -1.17
N ALA A 430 4.83 2.76 -0.48
CA ALA A 430 3.72 2.17 0.27
C ALA A 430 4.26 1.58 1.58
N GLY A 431 3.38 1.16 2.49
CA GLY A 431 3.77 0.53 3.75
C GLY A 431 4.28 -0.90 3.52
N LEU A 432 5.28 -1.31 4.30
CA LEU A 432 5.77 -2.69 4.41
C LEU A 432 6.05 -3.01 5.88
N GLU A 433 5.88 -4.27 6.29
CA GLU A 433 6.16 -4.72 7.66
C GLU A 433 7.60 -4.41 8.11
N CYS A 434 8.54 -4.39 7.16
CA CYS A 434 9.95 -4.01 7.41
C CYS A 434 10.08 -2.69 8.16
N SER A 435 9.26 -1.69 7.83
CA SER A 435 9.30 -0.38 8.47
C SER A 435 8.90 -0.45 9.94
N VAL A 436 7.86 -1.22 10.25
CA VAL A 436 7.38 -1.41 11.63
C VAL A 436 8.38 -2.21 12.46
N ILE A 437 8.98 -3.25 11.87
CA ILE A 437 10.02 -4.05 12.53
C ILE A 437 11.24 -3.18 12.82
N LEU A 438 11.70 -2.37 11.87
CA LEU A 438 12.81 -1.43 12.07
C LEU A 438 12.55 -0.40 13.16
N GLY A 439 11.31 0.05 13.31
CA GLY A 439 10.91 0.94 14.41
C GLY A 439 11.17 0.32 15.79
N LYS A 440 11.14 -1.01 15.90
CA LYS A 440 11.39 -1.78 17.15
C LYS A 440 12.81 -2.33 17.25
N TYR A 441 13.43 -2.63 16.11
CA TYR A 441 14.77 -3.22 15.98
C TYR A 441 15.64 -2.38 15.03
N PRO A 442 16.00 -1.14 15.40
CA PRO A 442 16.67 -0.18 14.50
C PRO A 442 18.10 -0.57 14.11
N HIS A 443 18.65 -1.63 14.70
CA HIS A 443 19.99 -2.15 14.39
C HIS A 443 19.99 -3.11 13.19
N LEU A 444 18.83 -3.57 12.74
CA LEU A 444 18.75 -4.56 11.66
C LEU A 444 19.17 -3.96 10.31
N ASP A 445 19.96 -4.71 9.57
CA ASP A 445 20.19 -4.49 8.16
C ASP A 445 19.14 -5.26 7.35
N VAL A 446 18.29 -4.54 6.59
CA VAL A 446 17.05 -5.09 6.05
C VAL A 446 17.03 -5.00 4.54
N VAL A 447 16.65 -6.10 3.87
CA VAL A 447 16.32 -6.14 2.44
C VAL A 447 15.09 -7.02 2.23
N SER A 448 14.19 -6.61 1.35
CA SER A 448 13.09 -7.44 0.88
C SER A 448 13.38 -7.97 -0.53
N LEU A 449 13.05 -9.24 -0.75
CA LEU A 449 13.20 -9.93 -2.03
C LEU A 449 12.14 -11.04 -2.14
N GLY A 450 11.86 -11.51 -3.37
CA GLY A 450 10.89 -12.60 -3.56
C GLY A 450 10.80 -13.09 -5.00
N PRO A 451 10.02 -14.14 -5.26
CA PRO A 451 9.69 -14.59 -6.61
C PRO A 451 8.65 -13.68 -7.27
N THR A 452 8.46 -13.80 -8.58
CA THR A 452 7.46 -12.98 -9.28
C THR A 452 6.04 -13.47 -9.01
N LEU A 453 5.21 -12.56 -8.49
CA LEU A 453 3.77 -12.69 -8.36
C LEU A 453 3.09 -11.61 -9.23
N GLU A 454 1.91 -11.89 -9.70
CA GLU A 454 1.07 -10.90 -10.39
C GLU A 454 -0.35 -10.92 -9.86
N SER A 455 -0.94 -9.73 -9.82
CA SER A 455 -2.33 -9.51 -9.39
C SER A 455 -2.64 -10.06 -7.98
N PRO A 456 -1.80 -9.85 -6.95
CA PRO A 456 -2.14 -10.22 -5.60
C PRO A 456 -3.48 -9.61 -5.19
N HIS A 457 -4.12 -10.12 -4.14
CA HIS A 457 -5.42 -9.67 -3.63
C HIS A 457 -6.59 -9.80 -4.61
N THR A 458 -6.42 -10.52 -5.72
CA THR A 458 -7.48 -10.74 -6.72
C THR A 458 -7.65 -12.22 -7.06
N THR A 459 -8.77 -12.56 -7.67
CA THR A 459 -9.05 -13.92 -8.16
C THR A 459 -8.20 -14.31 -9.39
N THR A 460 -7.35 -13.40 -9.86
CA THR A 460 -6.40 -13.62 -10.97
C THR A 460 -4.97 -13.71 -10.47
N GLU A 461 -4.75 -13.72 -9.16
CA GLU A 461 -3.44 -13.89 -8.54
C GLU A 461 -2.72 -15.10 -9.11
N ARG A 462 -1.43 -14.93 -9.43
CA ARG A 462 -0.61 -15.97 -10.03
C ARG A 462 0.87 -15.84 -9.67
N ALA A 463 1.55 -16.97 -9.57
CA ALA A 463 2.98 -17.07 -9.29
C ALA A 463 3.74 -17.57 -10.51
N LEU A 464 4.82 -16.90 -10.92
CA LEU A 464 5.65 -17.28 -12.06
C LEU A 464 6.62 -18.39 -11.67
N ILE A 465 6.41 -19.60 -12.20
CA ILE A 465 7.14 -20.81 -11.84
C ILE A 465 8.65 -20.64 -12.02
N SER A 466 9.09 -20.04 -13.13
CA SER A 466 10.51 -19.92 -13.49
C SER A 466 11.33 -19.03 -12.55
N THR A 467 10.70 -18.28 -11.65
CA THR A 467 11.38 -17.37 -10.70
C THR A 467 11.62 -17.99 -9.33
N VAL A 468 10.94 -19.09 -9.00
CA VAL A 468 11.01 -19.71 -7.67
C VAL A 468 12.34 -20.45 -7.45
N GLU A 469 12.84 -21.18 -8.46
CA GLU A 469 14.15 -21.86 -8.34
C GLU A 469 15.32 -20.87 -8.22
N PRO A 470 15.44 -19.82 -9.08
CA PRO A 470 16.47 -18.80 -8.90
C PRO A 470 16.39 -18.10 -7.55
N PHE A 471 15.18 -17.74 -7.06
CA PHE A 471 14.98 -17.17 -5.73
C PHE A 471 15.53 -18.10 -4.63
N TRP A 472 15.22 -19.39 -4.69
CA TRP A 472 15.73 -20.38 -3.75
C TRP A 472 17.26 -20.53 -3.81
N GLN A 473 17.86 -20.50 -5.01
CA GLN A 473 19.31 -20.56 -5.19
C GLN A 473 20.00 -19.34 -4.54
N LEU A 474 19.47 -18.14 -4.76
CA LEU A 474 19.98 -16.92 -4.14
C LEU A 474 19.87 -16.97 -2.62
N LEU A 475 18.70 -17.33 -2.08
CA LEU A 475 18.48 -17.41 -0.64
C LEU A 475 19.45 -18.37 0.04
N LYS A 476 19.67 -19.57 -0.54
CA LYS A 476 20.63 -20.55 -0.01
C LYS A 476 22.06 -20.02 -0.02
N LYS A 477 22.47 -19.41 -1.13
CA LYS A 477 23.82 -18.85 -1.27
C LYS A 477 24.04 -17.74 -0.25
N THR A 478 23.10 -16.83 -0.13
CA THR A 478 23.18 -15.73 0.82
C THR A 478 23.30 -16.22 2.27
N LEU A 479 22.49 -17.23 2.68
CA LEU A 479 22.59 -17.81 4.03
C LEU A 479 23.96 -18.46 4.29
N ALA A 480 24.60 -19.04 3.26
CA ALA A 480 25.93 -19.62 3.40
C ALA A 480 27.05 -18.58 3.47
N ASP A 481 26.89 -17.44 2.81
CA ASP A 481 27.92 -16.40 2.66
C ASP A 481 27.70 -15.19 3.61
N ILE A 482 26.75 -15.28 4.56
CA ILE A 482 26.52 -14.23 5.57
C ILE A 482 27.85 -13.87 6.28
N PRO A 483 28.18 -12.57 6.42
CA PRO A 483 29.43 -12.13 7.02
C PRO A 483 29.55 -12.53 8.50
N GLU A 484 30.81 -12.54 8.97
CA GLU A 484 31.12 -12.74 10.41
C GLU A 484 30.68 -11.52 11.24
N LYS A 485 30.44 -11.76 12.53
CA LYS A 485 30.15 -10.73 13.52
C LYS A 485 31.29 -9.76 13.71
#